data_1791751d24687a6a9bdb84606347fb8f
#
_entry.id   1791751d24687a6a9bdb84606347fb8f
#
_cell.length_a   1.000
_cell.length_b   1.000
_cell.length_c   1.000
_cell.angle_alpha   90.00
_cell.angle_beta   90.00
_cell.angle_gamma   90.00
#
_symmetry.space_group_name_H-M   'P 1'
#
loop_
_entity.id
_entity.type
_entity.pdbx_description
1 polymer ?
#
loop_
_entity_poly.entity_id
_entity_poly.type
_entity_poly.pdbx_seq_one_letter_code
_entity_poly.pdbx_strand_id
1 'polypeptide(L)'
;TVLVMILSAYMNNPEFGVTATITMLVQPLLAMSPYVFIILVLAIAIVLTHFATNMVLCIVLMPFMVTFAGTIGMTPTGIVALLFFSCQMSLATPGGGAPISAMFYGINDWVKTGMMSKYALILIPFLFVGDIVFGLSWASILF
;
A
#
# COMPACT_ATOMS: atom_id res chain seq x y z
N THR A 1 -9.81 -1.06 15.27
CA THR A 1 -9.45 0.39 15.30
C THR A 1 -8.50 0.70 16.45
N VAL A 2 -8.82 0.35 17.71
CA VAL A 2 -7.97 0.63 18.89
C VAL A 2 -6.60 -0.05 18.78
N LEU A 3 -6.55 -1.33 18.41
CA LEU A 3 -5.30 -2.08 18.25
C LEU A 3 -4.37 -1.42 17.21
N VAL A 4 -4.92 -0.89 16.14
CA VAL A 4 -4.14 -0.21 15.09
C VAL A 4 -3.60 1.13 15.59
N MET A 5 -4.38 1.87 16.37
CA MET A 5 -3.90 3.12 17.00
C MET A 5 -2.77 2.82 18.00
N ILE A 6 -2.88 1.76 18.79
CA ILE A 6 -1.83 1.32 19.72
C ILE A 6 -0.59 0.92 18.92
N LEU A 7 -0.72 0.14 17.85
CA LEU A 7 0.39 -0.28 17.00
C LEU A 7 1.08 0.92 16.36
N SER A 8 0.32 1.88 15.84
CA SER A 8 0.85 3.11 15.25
C SER A 8 1.59 3.95 16.29
N ALA A 9 1.03 4.09 17.49
CA ALA A 9 1.69 4.79 18.60
C ALA A 9 2.99 4.09 19.00
N TYR A 10 3.00 2.76 19.02
CA TYR A 10 4.17 1.95 19.33
C TYR A 10 5.27 2.11 18.28
N MET A 11 4.88 2.08 16.99
CA MET A 11 5.83 2.26 15.89
C MET A 11 6.48 3.66 15.88
N ASN A 12 5.73 4.68 16.27
CA ASN A 12 6.21 6.07 16.32
C ASN A 12 6.93 6.44 17.64
N ASN A 13 6.94 5.56 18.63
CA ASN A 13 7.64 5.84 19.88
C ASN A 13 9.15 5.66 19.69
N PRO A 14 9.95 6.73 19.92
CA PRO A 14 11.41 6.68 19.75
C PRO A 14 12.10 5.68 20.68
N GLU A 15 11.52 5.34 21.84
CA GLU A 15 12.07 4.39 22.78
C GLU A 15 12.18 2.97 22.23
N PHE A 16 11.29 2.57 21.32
CA PHE A 16 11.31 1.23 20.70
C PHE A 16 12.24 1.14 19.50
N GLY A 17 12.74 2.25 19.00
CA GLY A 17 13.69 2.29 17.88
C GLY A 17 13.17 1.71 16.56
N VAL A 18 11.85 1.44 16.43
CA VAL A 18 11.25 0.83 15.24
C VAL A 18 11.48 1.73 14.05
N THR A 19 11.15 3.02 14.15
CA THR A 19 11.35 3.99 13.07
C THR A 19 12.83 4.12 12.70
N ALA A 20 13.73 4.13 13.70
CA ALA A 20 15.17 4.19 13.46
C ALA A 20 15.69 2.95 12.70
N THR A 21 15.23 1.76 13.11
CA THR A 21 15.59 0.49 12.43
C THR A 21 15.08 0.46 10.99
N ILE A 22 13.83 0.85 10.77
CA ILE A 22 13.25 0.91 9.43
C ILE A 22 14.00 1.94 8.57
N THR A 23 14.31 3.12 9.12
CA THR A 23 15.08 4.15 8.41
C THR A 23 16.45 3.63 8.00
N MET A 24 17.14 2.91 8.87
CA MET A 24 18.44 2.32 8.57
C MET A 24 18.36 1.29 7.43
N LEU A 25 17.32 0.45 7.42
CA LEU A 25 17.10 -0.55 6.36
C LEU A 25 16.72 0.09 5.01
N VAL A 26 16.02 1.21 5.04
CA VAL A 26 15.49 1.90 3.85
C VAL A 26 16.48 2.93 3.31
N GLN A 27 17.39 3.42 4.12
CA GLN A 27 18.39 4.44 3.72
C GLN A 27 19.13 4.11 2.42
N PRO A 28 19.61 2.88 2.17
CA PRO A 28 20.24 2.56 0.89
C PRO A 28 19.31 2.68 -0.31
N LEU A 29 18.01 2.40 -0.13
CA LEU A 29 17.01 2.54 -1.19
C LEU A 29 16.68 4.01 -1.48
N LEU A 30 16.60 4.84 -0.46
CA LEU A 30 16.43 6.28 -0.58
C LEU A 30 17.63 6.95 -1.26
N ALA A 31 18.83 6.43 -1.03
CA ALA A 31 20.06 6.92 -1.67
C ALA A 31 20.09 6.64 -3.19
N MET A 32 19.38 5.61 -3.66
CA MET A 32 19.32 5.30 -5.10
C MET A 32 18.38 6.27 -5.84
N SER A 33 17.12 6.32 -5.45
CA SER A 33 16.13 7.25 -6.02
C SER A 33 14.88 7.27 -5.15
N PRO A 34 14.33 8.44 -4.81
CA PRO A 34 13.09 8.56 -4.06
C PRO A 34 11.90 7.86 -4.75
N TYR A 35 11.84 7.92 -6.08
CA TYR A 35 10.76 7.28 -6.85
C TYR A 35 10.83 5.75 -6.80
N VAL A 36 12.03 5.17 -6.86
CA VAL A 36 12.22 3.72 -6.72
C VAL A 36 11.75 3.25 -5.36
N PHE A 37 12.02 4.02 -4.31
CA PHE A 37 11.54 3.74 -2.97
C PHE A 37 10.00 3.70 -2.90
N ILE A 38 9.31 4.72 -3.43
CA ILE A 38 7.84 4.75 -3.47
C ILE A 38 7.30 3.53 -4.19
N ILE A 39 7.78 3.28 -5.42
CA ILE A 39 7.32 2.15 -6.25
C ILE A 39 7.49 0.83 -5.52
N LEU A 40 8.62 0.63 -4.85
CA LEU A 40 8.88 -0.60 -4.10
C LEU A 40 7.93 -0.76 -2.92
N VAL A 41 7.71 0.30 -2.12
CA VAL A 41 6.80 0.23 -0.96
C VAL A 41 5.37 -0.01 -1.40
N LEU A 42 4.90 0.66 -2.47
CA LEU A 42 3.57 0.45 -3.02
C LEU A 42 3.41 -0.97 -3.58
N ALA A 43 4.42 -1.51 -4.27
CA ALA A 43 4.41 -2.89 -4.74
C ALA A 43 4.34 -3.90 -3.59
N ILE A 44 5.11 -3.68 -2.52
CA ILE A 44 5.05 -4.50 -1.30
C ILE A 44 3.67 -4.40 -0.65
N ALA A 45 3.10 -3.20 -0.58
CA ALA A 45 1.76 -2.99 -0.04
C ALA A 45 0.71 -3.79 -0.82
N ILE A 46 0.75 -3.77 -2.16
CA ILE A 46 -0.14 -4.58 -3.00
C ILE A 46 -0.01 -6.07 -2.70
N VAL A 47 1.20 -6.59 -2.57
CA VAL A 47 1.41 -8.00 -2.24
C VAL A 47 0.84 -8.33 -0.86
N LEU A 48 1.13 -7.52 0.14
CA LEU A 48 0.68 -7.74 1.52
C LEU A 48 -0.84 -7.65 1.67
N THR A 49 -1.53 -6.78 0.90
CA THR A 49 -2.99 -6.67 0.96
C THR A 49 -3.73 -7.92 0.48
N HIS A 50 -3.07 -8.82 -0.23
CA HIS A 50 -3.66 -10.11 -0.58
C HIS A 50 -3.75 -11.09 0.60
N PHE A 51 -3.01 -10.82 1.69
CA PHE A 51 -2.96 -11.65 2.89
C PHE A 51 -3.51 -10.94 4.13
N ALA A 52 -3.61 -9.62 4.09
CA ALA A 52 -4.07 -8.79 5.20
C ALA A 52 -5.18 -7.84 4.76
N THR A 53 -5.98 -7.36 5.70
CA THR A 53 -7.03 -6.38 5.39
C THR A 53 -6.43 -5.04 4.97
N ASN A 54 -6.91 -4.49 3.86
CA ASN A 54 -6.44 -3.25 3.24
C ASN A 54 -6.36 -2.08 4.23
N MET A 55 -7.41 -1.92 5.05
CA MET A 55 -7.49 -0.82 6.02
C MET A 55 -6.40 -0.92 7.09
N VAL A 56 -6.16 -2.11 7.62
CA VAL A 56 -5.12 -2.34 8.63
C VAL A 56 -3.76 -2.04 8.05
N LEU A 57 -3.48 -2.56 6.87
CA LEU A 57 -2.19 -2.35 6.22
C LEU A 57 -1.95 -0.88 5.87
N CYS A 58 -2.97 -0.20 5.34
CA CYS A 58 -2.89 1.22 5.04
C CYS A 58 -2.57 2.05 6.29
N ILE A 59 -3.26 1.80 7.41
CA ILE A 59 -3.03 2.53 8.67
C ILE A 59 -1.64 2.23 9.26
N VAL A 60 -1.15 1.00 9.13
CA VAL A 60 0.18 0.61 9.61
C VAL A 60 1.29 1.26 8.78
N LEU A 61 1.14 1.28 7.45
CA LEU A 61 2.15 1.86 6.55
C LEU A 61 2.08 3.39 6.46
N MET A 62 0.94 4.00 6.78
CA MET A 62 0.74 5.45 6.67
C MET A 62 1.78 6.28 7.44
N PRO A 63 2.04 6.06 8.74
CA PRO A 63 3.04 6.83 9.48
C PRO A 63 4.43 6.72 8.86
N PHE A 64 4.76 5.51 8.38
CA PHE A 64 6.01 5.24 7.69
C PHE A 64 6.14 6.07 6.41
N MET A 65 5.13 6.03 5.53
CA MET A 65 5.13 6.77 4.27
C MET A 65 5.18 8.29 4.50
N VAL A 66 4.43 8.80 5.50
CA VAL A 66 4.43 10.23 5.87
C VAL A 66 5.81 10.69 6.34
N THR A 67 6.54 9.87 7.09
CA THR A 67 7.89 10.21 7.56
C THR A 67 8.85 10.45 6.39
N PHE A 68 8.69 9.73 5.30
CA PHE A 68 9.55 9.87 4.11
C PHE A 68 9.02 10.85 3.07
N ALA A 69 7.79 11.37 3.22
CA ALA A 69 7.17 12.26 2.24
C ALA A 69 8.07 13.47 1.90
N GLY A 70 8.62 14.13 2.93
CA GLY A 70 9.53 15.27 2.74
C GLY A 70 10.83 14.92 2.01
N THR A 71 11.38 13.74 2.27
CA THR A 71 12.61 13.25 1.60
C THR A 71 12.37 12.97 0.12
N ILE A 72 11.15 12.59 -0.23
CA ILE A 72 10.74 12.23 -1.58
C ILE A 72 10.28 13.47 -2.37
N GLY A 73 10.08 14.60 -1.69
CA GLY A 73 9.56 15.83 -2.31
C GLY A 73 8.05 15.79 -2.58
N MET A 74 7.30 14.92 -1.88
CA MET A 74 5.85 14.81 -1.98
C MET A 74 5.17 15.34 -0.72
N THR A 75 3.93 15.79 -0.88
CA THR A 75 3.11 16.13 0.28
C THR A 75 2.67 14.86 1.03
N PRO A 76 2.53 14.92 2.37
CA PRO A 76 2.03 13.78 3.15
C PRO A 76 0.67 13.27 2.65
N THR A 77 -0.21 14.16 2.23
CA THR A 77 -1.54 13.80 1.72
C THR A 77 -1.44 13.04 0.40
N GLY A 78 -0.59 13.47 -0.52
CA GLY A 78 -0.40 12.82 -1.81
C GLY A 78 0.15 11.40 -1.66
N ILE A 79 1.15 11.21 -0.79
CA ILE A 79 1.75 9.88 -0.58
C ILE A 79 0.78 8.91 0.12
N VAL A 80 -0.05 9.42 1.04
CA VAL A 80 -1.10 8.62 1.69
C VAL A 80 -2.20 8.23 0.70
N ALA A 81 -2.56 9.11 -0.22
CA ALA A 81 -3.53 8.79 -1.27
C ALA A 81 -3.02 7.66 -2.17
N LEU A 82 -1.76 7.72 -2.64
CA LEU A 82 -1.13 6.64 -3.41
C LEU A 82 -1.12 5.31 -2.65
N LEU A 83 -0.71 5.34 -1.38
CA LEU A 83 -0.73 4.15 -0.54
C LEU A 83 -2.15 3.57 -0.41
N PHE A 84 -3.15 4.42 -0.21
CA PHE A 84 -4.54 3.99 -0.10
C PHE A 84 -5.02 3.29 -1.37
N PHE A 85 -4.78 3.87 -2.55
CA PHE A 85 -5.16 3.25 -3.83
C PHE A 85 -4.42 1.93 -4.06
N SER A 86 -3.12 1.87 -3.82
CA SER A 86 -2.34 0.64 -3.91
C SER A 86 -2.88 -0.46 -2.98
N CYS A 87 -3.26 -0.12 -1.74
CA CYS A 87 -3.86 -1.07 -0.80
C CYS A 87 -5.22 -1.62 -1.28
N GLN A 88 -5.95 -0.91 -2.14
CA GLN A 88 -7.24 -1.40 -2.68
C GLN A 88 -7.09 -2.42 -3.82
N MET A 89 -5.89 -2.68 -4.31
CA MET A 89 -5.64 -3.60 -5.43
C MET A 89 -5.60 -5.08 -5.04
N SER A 90 -6.12 -5.46 -3.88
CA SER A 90 -6.16 -6.86 -3.39
C SER A 90 -7.27 -7.69 -4.05
N LEU A 91 -7.19 -7.88 -5.36
CA LEU A 91 -8.23 -8.54 -6.15
C LEU A 91 -7.95 -10.02 -6.44
N ALA A 92 -6.72 -10.49 -6.25
CA ALA A 92 -6.31 -11.82 -6.73
C ALA A 92 -6.62 -12.95 -5.76
N THR A 93 -6.95 -12.67 -4.50
CA THR A 93 -7.21 -13.69 -3.48
C THR A 93 -8.52 -13.44 -2.73
N PRO A 94 -9.20 -14.52 -2.28
CA PRO A 94 -10.38 -14.40 -1.42
C PRO A 94 -10.07 -13.73 -0.07
N GLY A 95 -8.83 -13.87 0.41
CA GLY A 95 -8.35 -13.24 1.64
C GLY A 95 -8.01 -11.76 1.50
N GLY A 96 -8.03 -11.24 0.28
CA GLY A 96 -7.85 -9.82 0.03
C GLY A 96 -8.94 -9.00 0.70
N GLY A 97 -8.54 -7.96 1.43
CA GLY A 97 -9.47 -7.14 2.23
C GLY A 97 -10.33 -6.16 1.41
N ALA A 98 -10.27 -6.18 0.08
CA ALA A 98 -11.10 -5.32 -0.74
C ALA A 98 -12.56 -5.80 -0.75
N PRO A 99 -13.55 -4.90 -0.56
CA PRO A 99 -14.96 -5.25 -0.64
C PRO A 99 -15.34 -5.96 -1.96
N ILE A 100 -14.70 -5.55 -3.06
CA ILE A 100 -14.87 -6.16 -4.38
C ILE A 100 -14.44 -7.62 -4.40
N SER A 101 -13.32 -7.97 -3.73
CA SER A 101 -12.88 -9.36 -3.58
C SER A 101 -13.94 -10.21 -2.89
N ALA A 102 -14.51 -9.72 -1.80
CA ALA A 102 -15.56 -10.43 -1.09
C ALA A 102 -16.80 -10.67 -1.97
N MET A 103 -17.18 -9.70 -2.79
CA MET A 103 -18.29 -9.87 -3.73
C MET A 103 -18.00 -10.94 -4.78
N PHE A 104 -16.87 -10.88 -5.44
CA PHE A 104 -16.54 -11.82 -6.52
C PHE A 104 -16.29 -13.24 -6.03
N TYR A 105 -15.60 -13.40 -4.92
CA TYR A 105 -15.30 -14.72 -4.36
C TYR A 105 -16.46 -15.32 -3.56
N GLY A 106 -17.41 -14.47 -3.10
CA GLY A 106 -18.64 -14.92 -2.43
C GLY A 106 -19.69 -15.49 -3.37
N ILE A 107 -19.62 -15.23 -4.68
CA ILE A 107 -20.59 -15.67 -5.70
C ILE A 107 -19.98 -16.81 -6.53
N ASN A 108 -19.60 -17.90 -5.88
CA ASN A 108 -18.91 -19.04 -6.52
C ASN A 108 -19.74 -19.72 -7.63
N ASP A 109 -21.08 -19.61 -7.57
CA ASP A 109 -21.97 -20.24 -8.55
C ASP A 109 -21.88 -19.57 -9.94
N TRP A 110 -21.52 -18.30 -10.00
CA TRP A 110 -21.46 -17.51 -11.24
C TRP A 110 -20.06 -17.42 -11.81
N VAL A 111 -19.05 -17.35 -10.97
CA VAL A 111 -17.67 -17.18 -11.41
C VAL A 111 -16.73 -18.12 -10.65
N LYS A 112 -15.96 -18.91 -11.40
CA LYS A 112 -14.98 -19.82 -10.79
C LYS A 112 -13.83 -19.02 -10.18
N THR A 113 -13.53 -19.26 -8.90
CA THR A 113 -12.47 -18.60 -8.12
C THR A 113 -11.14 -18.54 -8.87
N GLY A 114 -10.70 -19.66 -9.45
CA GLY A 114 -9.42 -19.71 -10.17
C GLY A 114 -9.39 -18.84 -11.44
N MET A 115 -10.53 -18.64 -12.09
CA MET A 115 -10.64 -17.74 -13.24
C MET A 115 -10.52 -16.27 -12.79
N MET A 116 -11.18 -15.91 -11.70
CA MET A 116 -11.08 -14.57 -11.11
C MET A 116 -9.66 -14.23 -10.69
N SER A 117 -9.00 -15.11 -9.96
CA SER A 117 -7.59 -14.90 -9.56
C SER A 117 -6.67 -14.69 -10.76
N LYS A 118 -6.88 -15.46 -11.85
CA LYS A 118 -6.09 -15.32 -13.07
C LYS A 118 -6.27 -13.95 -13.74
N TYR A 119 -7.51 -13.48 -13.89
CA TYR A 119 -7.77 -12.17 -14.46
C TYR A 119 -7.31 -11.03 -13.54
N ALA A 120 -7.47 -11.17 -12.24
CA ALA A 120 -6.98 -10.20 -11.26
C ALA A 120 -5.44 -10.06 -11.32
N LEU A 121 -4.71 -11.17 -11.41
CA LEU A 121 -3.25 -11.15 -11.56
C LEU A 121 -2.78 -10.45 -12.84
N ILE A 122 -3.58 -10.49 -13.91
CA ILE A 122 -3.29 -9.74 -15.14
C ILE A 122 -3.62 -8.25 -14.95
N LEU A 123 -4.74 -7.94 -14.27
CA LEU A 123 -5.23 -6.58 -14.11
C LEU A 123 -4.39 -5.75 -13.13
N ILE A 124 -3.91 -6.35 -12.03
CA ILE A 124 -3.15 -5.67 -10.97
C ILE A 124 -1.94 -4.89 -11.52
N PRO A 125 -1.07 -5.45 -12.39
CA PRO A 125 0.05 -4.69 -12.95
C PRO A 125 -0.39 -3.45 -13.74
N PHE A 126 -1.50 -3.54 -14.49
CA PHE A 126 -2.03 -2.39 -15.24
C PHE A 126 -2.56 -1.31 -14.29
N LEU A 127 -3.29 -1.70 -13.24
CA LEU A 127 -3.77 -0.77 -12.22
C LEU A 127 -2.60 -0.12 -11.46
N PHE A 128 -1.57 -0.90 -11.16
CA PHE A 128 -0.38 -0.39 -10.48
C PHE A 128 0.40 0.62 -11.33
N VAL A 129 0.59 0.33 -12.61
CA VAL A 129 1.19 1.29 -13.55
C VAL A 129 0.33 2.56 -13.64
N GLY A 130 -1.00 2.41 -13.70
CA GLY A 130 -1.94 3.53 -13.65
C GLY A 130 -1.80 4.36 -12.39
N ASP A 131 -1.74 3.73 -11.21
CA ASP A 131 -1.55 4.40 -9.92
C ASP A 131 -0.23 5.19 -9.86
N ILE A 132 0.85 4.63 -10.40
CA ILE A 132 2.14 5.33 -10.47
C ILE A 132 2.09 6.49 -11.46
N VAL A 133 1.64 6.26 -12.70
CA VAL A 133 1.70 7.28 -13.76
C VAL A 133 0.74 8.43 -13.48
N PHE A 134 -0.50 8.12 -13.15
CA PHE A 134 -1.51 9.15 -12.87
C PHE A 134 -1.47 9.63 -11.43
N GLY A 135 -1.27 8.73 -10.48
CA GLY A 135 -1.28 9.05 -9.06
C GLY A 135 -0.10 9.94 -8.65
N LEU A 136 1.13 9.68 -9.14
CA LEU A 136 2.27 10.56 -8.88
C LEU A 136 2.07 11.94 -9.49
N SER A 137 1.55 11.99 -10.73
CA SER A 137 1.27 13.27 -11.40
C SER A 137 0.17 14.06 -10.69
N TRP A 138 -0.91 13.40 -10.26
CA TRP A 138 -2.01 14.03 -9.54
C TRP A 138 -1.60 14.46 -8.13
N ALA A 139 -0.84 13.65 -7.43
CA ALA A 139 -0.35 13.99 -6.10
C ALA A 139 0.54 15.24 -6.10
N SER A 140 1.28 15.48 -7.19
CA SER A 140 2.10 16.68 -7.34
C SER A 140 1.32 17.94 -7.73
N ILE A 141 0.09 17.79 -8.29
CA ILE A 141 -0.73 18.92 -8.75
C ILE A 141 -1.77 19.31 -7.69
N LEU A 142 -2.39 18.33 -7.03
CA LEU A 142 -3.52 18.56 -6.13
C LEU A 142 -3.13 18.75 -4.67
N PHE A 143 -1.99 18.25 -4.27
CA PHE A 143 -1.52 18.24 -2.89
C PHE A 143 -0.08 18.76 -2.76
#